data_675613bece2d3e51c6d245fad5f23d77
#
_entry.id   675613bece2d3e51c6d245fad5f23d77
#
_cell.length_a   1.000
_cell.length_b   1.000
_cell.length_c   1.000
_cell.angle_alpha   90.00
_cell.angle_beta   90.00
_cell.angle_gamma   90.00
#
_symmetry.space_group_name_H-M   'P 1'
#
loop_
_entity.id
_entity.type
_entity.pdbx_description
1 polymer ?
#
loop_
_entity_poly.entity_id
_entity_poly.type
_entity_poly.pdbx_seq_one_letter_code
_entity_poly.pdbx_strand_id
1 'polypeptide(L)'
;MKDIRSTVMQLSGRWGNTCYATLCLAVEAALDLPYGDVQMKHLWSAIHERTGKSPQAISRALARAAADVWERGNQELLEAIFARTLKKAPTAKELIFTLAEYVRPQLDFRCFAEPKSGEFGIVVRENYEPVLMTAPFSENRAFVEQLAARLTVRQPSLKTFRLQFLTGEIPGVLPERSGPIAEEHETPLKR
;
A
#
# COMPACT_ATOMS: atom_id res chain seq x y z
N MET A 1 8.55 5.12 6.86
CA MET A 1 7.17 5.04 6.30
C MET A 1 6.42 6.33 6.64
N LYS A 2 5.80 6.97 5.65
CA LYS A 2 4.91 8.10 5.93
C LYS A 2 3.63 7.55 6.57
N ASP A 3 3.38 7.91 7.83
CA ASP A 3 2.17 7.46 8.53
C ASP A 3 0.93 8.16 7.98
N ILE A 4 -0.12 7.39 7.68
CA ILE A 4 -1.37 7.89 7.11
C ILE A 4 -2.00 8.94 8.02
N ARG A 5 -2.10 8.61 9.31
CA ARG A 5 -2.75 9.48 10.30
C ARG A 5 -2.00 10.80 10.47
N SER A 6 -0.67 10.72 10.57
CA SER A 6 0.20 11.90 10.65
C SER A 6 0.09 12.76 9.39
N THR A 7 0.11 12.15 8.19
CA THR A 7 -0.03 12.86 6.93
C THR A 7 -1.39 13.56 6.82
N VAL A 8 -2.48 12.86 7.13
CA VAL A 8 -3.84 13.42 7.10
C VAL A 8 -3.99 14.52 8.15
N MET A 9 -3.38 14.35 9.34
CA MET A 9 -3.38 15.39 10.38
C MET A 9 -2.69 16.67 9.93
N GLN A 10 -1.51 16.57 9.30
CA GLN A 10 -0.77 17.73 8.76
C GLN A 10 -1.50 18.42 7.61
N LEU A 11 -2.27 17.65 6.84
CA LEU A 11 -3.06 18.15 5.72
C LEU A 11 -4.37 18.79 6.17
N SER A 12 -4.92 18.37 7.32
CA SER A 12 -6.25 18.75 7.76
C SER A 12 -6.36 20.22 8.21
N GLY A 13 -7.48 20.88 7.89
CA GLY A 13 -7.78 22.20 8.42
C GLY A 13 -8.26 22.16 9.87
N ARG A 14 -9.05 21.16 10.24
CA ARG A 14 -9.60 20.96 11.58
C ARG A 14 -9.53 19.50 12.01
N TRP A 15 -8.35 19.10 12.46
CA TRP A 15 -8.15 17.76 13.00
C TRP A 15 -9.12 17.48 14.16
N GLY A 16 -9.86 16.64 14.29
CA GLY A 16 -10.90 16.36 15.32
C GLY A 16 -12.27 16.15 14.69
N ASN A 17 -12.46 16.52 13.43
CA ASN A 17 -13.65 16.15 12.69
C ASN A 17 -13.65 14.64 12.39
N THR A 18 -14.78 13.99 12.66
CA THR A 18 -14.95 12.54 12.42
C THR A 18 -14.81 12.14 10.95
N CYS A 19 -14.89 13.11 10.01
CA CYS A 19 -14.66 12.87 8.59
C CYS A 19 -13.22 12.46 8.28
N TYR A 20 -12.23 12.93 9.05
CA TYR A 20 -10.82 12.56 8.85
C TYR A 20 -10.52 11.11 9.26
N ALA A 21 -11.20 10.60 10.30
CA ALA A 21 -11.11 9.17 10.63
C ALA A 21 -11.60 8.30 9.45
N THR A 22 -12.69 8.73 8.78
CA THR A 22 -13.20 8.04 7.59
C THR A 22 -12.22 8.17 6.41
N LEU A 23 -11.55 9.33 6.25
CA LEU A 23 -10.51 9.52 5.23
C LEU A 23 -9.30 8.61 5.47
N CYS A 24 -8.81 8.50 6.71
CA CYS A 24 -7.71 7.57 7.03
C CYS A 24 -8.08 6.12 6.66
N LEU A 25 -9.27 5.66 7.05
CA LEU A 25 -9.75 4.32 6.69
C LEU A 25 -9.86 4.12 5.16
N ALA A 26 -10.27 5.16 4.43
CA ALA A 26 -10.35 5.10 2.97
C ALA A 26 -8.95 5.01 2.33
N VAL A 27 -7.98 5.73 2.85
CA VAL A 27 -6.57 5.66 2.40
C VAL A 27 -5.98 4.28 2.72
N GLU A 28 -6.20 3.75 3.92
CA GLU A 28 -5.78 2.40 4.29
C GLU A 28 -6.38 1.34 3.35
N ALA A 29 -7.69 1.41 3.10
CA ALA A 29 -8.35 0.48 2.18
C ALA A 29 -7.83 0.63 0.74
N ALA A 30 -7.49 1.84 0.29
CA ALA A 30 -6.91 2.08 -1.03
C ALA A 30 -5.49 1.50 -1.17
N LEU A 31 -4.71 1.44 -0.08
CA LEU A 31 -3.40 0.78 -0.07
C LEU A 31 -3.50 -0.74 -0.24
N ASP A 32 -4.60 -1.35 0.23
CA ASP A 32 -4.86 -2.79 0.09
C ASP A 32 -5.34 -3.18 -1.33
N LEU A 33 -5.77 -2.20 -2.15
CA LEU A 33 -6.17 -2.46 -3.53
C LEU A 33 -4.96 -2.68 -4.45
N PRO A 34 -5.11 -3.47 -5.53
CA PRO A 34 -4.10 -3.60 -6.56
C PRO A 34 -3.73 -2.22 -7.13
N TYR A 35 -2.45 -2.04 -7.47
CA TYR A 35 -1.96 -0.80 -8.07
C TYR A 35 -2.76 -0.47 -9.34
N GLY A 36 -3.28 0.77 -9.40
CA GLY A 36 -4.11 1.24 -10.51
C GLY A 36 -5.62 0.91 -10.38
N ASP A 37 -6.04 0.09 -9.40
CA ASP A 37 -7.47 -0.06 -9.11
C ASP A 37 -7.99 1.14 -8.34
N VAL A 38 -8.82 1.94 -8.99
CA VAL A 38 -9.41 3.17 -8.43
C VAL A 38 -10.94 3.07 -8.27
N GLN A 39 -11.46 1.88 -7.96
CA GLN A 39 -12.89 1.65 -7.84
C GLN A 39 -13.42 1.98 -6.45
N MET A 40 -14.19 3.06 -6.34
CA MET A 40 -14.77 3.51 -5.07
C MET A 40 -15.68 2.46 -4.39
N LYS A 41 -16.30 1.55 -5.15
CA LYS A 41 -17.16 0.49 -4.59
C LYS A 41 -16.39 -0.41 -3.62
N HIS A 42 -15.14 -0.76 -3.93
CA HIS A 42 -14.29 -1.59 -3.07
C HIS A 42 -13.95 -0.87 -1.76
N LEU A 43 -13.69 0.45 -1.83
CA LEU A 43 -13.45 1.25 -0.64
C LEU A 43 -14.68 1.33 0.26
N TRP A 44 -15.87 1.51 -0.32
CA TRP A 44 -17.11 1.59 0.46
C TRP A 44 -17.41 0.28 1.19
N SER A 45 -17.23 -0.89 0.54
CA SER A 45 -17.38 -2.19 1.21
C SER A 45 -16.41 -2.33 2.37
N ALA A 46 -15.12 -2.05 2.16
CA ALA A 46 -14.09 -2.15 3.20
C ALA A 46 -14.35 -1.21 4.39
N ILE A 47 -14.79 0.02 4.14
CA ILE A 47 -15.13 0.99 5.21
C ILE A 47 -16.42 0.59 5.92
N HIS A 48 -17.43 0.10 5.18
CA HIS A 48 -18.66 -0.40 5.76
C HIS A 48 -18.42 -1.55 6.73
N GLU A 49 -17.65 -2.54 6.32
CA GLU A 49 -17.26 -3.70 7.13
C GLU A 49 -16.57 -3.30 8.44
N ARG A 50 -15.70 -2.28 8.40
CA ARG A 50 -14.96 -1.80 9.58
C ARG A 50 -15.76 -0.88 10.48
N THR A 51 -16.78 -0.18 9.97
CA THR A 51 -17.46 0.92 10.70
C THR A 51 -18.97 0.76 10.85
N GLY A 52 -19.60 -0.15 10.11
CA GLY A 52 -21.06 -0.28 10.02
C GLY A 52 -21.77 0.91 9.35
N LYS A 53 -21.04 1.92 8.84
CA LYS A 53 -21.64 3.12 8.24
C LYS A 53 -22.22 2.81 6.87
N SER A 54 -23.38 3.42 6.55
CA SER A 54 -23.96 3.30 5.21
C SER A 54 -23.08 3.95 4.13
N PRO A 55 -23.12 3.49 2.86
CA PRO A 55 -22.37 4.10 1.75
C PRO A 55 -22.61 5.60 1.61
N GLN A 56 -23.85 6.08 1.85
CA GLN A 56 -24.17 7.50 1.81
C GLN A 56 -23.50 8.29 2.94
N ALA A 57 -23.42 7.73 4.15
CA ALA A 57 -22.73 8.36 5.28
C ALA A 57 -21.22 8.44 5.03
N ILE A 58 -20.63 7.38 4.47
CA ILE A 58 -19.21 7.34 4.07
C ILE A 58 -18.94 8.40 3.00
N SER A 59 -19.73 8.42 1.93
CA SER A 59 -19.58 9.39 0.83
C SER A 59 -19.66 10.84 1.32
N ARG A 60 -20.63 11.17 2.19
CA ARG A 60 -20.74 12.51 2.78
C ARG A 60 -19.57 12.88 3.68
N ALA A 61 -19.04 11.91 4.45
CA ALA A 61 -17.87 12.15 5.30
C ALA A 61 -16.63 12.44 4.45
N LEU A 62 -16.39 11.67 3.40
CA LEU A 62 -15.26 11.84 2.50
C LEU A 62 -15.34 13.16 1.72
N ALA A 63 -16.54 13.53 1.23
CA ALA A 63 -16.76 14.82 0.56
C ALA A 63 -16.48 15.99 1.51
N ARG A 64 -16.92 15.91 2.78
CA ARG A 64 -16.62 16.92 3.80
C ARG A 64 -15.13 17.02 4.11
N ALA A 65 -14.43 15.89 4.20
CA ALA A 65 -12.98 15.90 4.42
C ALA A 65 -12.25 16.57 3.25
N ALA A 66 -12.61 16.25 2.00
CA ALA A 66 -12.01 16.86 0.82
C ALA A 66 -12.28 18.39 0.75
N ALA A 67 -13.49 18.82 1.07
CA ALA A 67 -13.82 20.25 1.12
C ALA A 67 -13.06 20.98 2.22
N ASP A 68 -12.96 20.41 3.43
CA ASP A 68 -12.25 21.03 4.56
C ASP A 68 -10.73 21.11 4.30
N VAL A 69 -10.15 20.07 3.69
CA VAL A 69 -8.74 20.08 3.24
C VAL A 69 -8.52 21.21 2.23
N TRP A 70 -9.40 21.38 1.26
CA TRP A 70 -9.28 22.42 0.25
C TRP A 70 -9.44 23.83 0.82
N GLU A 71 -10.45 24.05 1.68
CA GLU A 71 -10.78 25.38 2.19
C GLU A 71 -9.88 25.85 3.33
N ARG A 72 -9.38 24.94 4.14
CA ARG A 72 -8.73 25.25 5.43
C ARG A 72 -7.47 24.45 5.70
N GLY A 73 -7.14 23.50 4.83
CA GLY A 73 -5.98 22.63 5.00
C GLY A 73 -4.67 23.28 4.59
N ASN A 74 -3.60 22.53 4.75
CA ASN A 74 -2.27 22.93 4.32
C ASN A 74 -2.14 22.80 2.80
N GLN A 75 -2.27 23.95 2.09
CA GLN A 75 -2.23 24.01 0.64
C GLN A 75 -0.87 23.61 0.06
N GLU A 76 0.24 23.99 0.71
CA GLU A 76 1.58 23.62 0.25
C GLU A 76 1.77 22.10 0.29
N LEU A 77 1.33 21.47 1.37
CA LEU A 77 1.38 20.01 1.50
C LEU A 77 0.43 19.33 0.51
N LEU A 78 -0.76 19.89 0.30
CA LEU A 78 -1.73 19.37 -0.67
C LEU A 78 -1.15 19.38 -2.09
N GLU A 79 -0.55 20.48 -2.52
CA GLU A 79 0.10 20.60 -3.83
C GLU A 79 1.31 19.69 -3.97
N ALA A 80 2.10 19.54 -2.88
CA ALA A 80 3.21 18.59 -2.84
C ALA A 80 2.74 17.12 -2.99
N ILE A 81 1.62 16.76 -2.35
CA ILE A 81 1.00 15.44 -2.47
C ILE A 81 0.51 15.19 -3.90
N PHE A 82 -0.12 16.19 -4.52
CA PHE A 82 -0.61 16.09 -5.90
C PHE A 82 0.48 16.29 -6.96
N ALA A 83 1.70 16.68 -6.55
CA ALA A 83 2.83 17.03 -7.42
C ALA A 83 2.45 18.06 -8.51
N ARG A 84 1.49 18.93 -8.23
CA ARG A 84 1.01 20.00 -9.12
C ARG A 84 0.22 21.06 -8.38
N THR A 85 0.20 22.27 -8.92
CA THR A 85 -0.73 23.31 -8.44
C THR A 85 -2.18 22.98 -8.79
N LEU A 86 -3.04 23.05 -7.79
CA LEU A 86 -4.45 22.74 -7.94
C LEU A 86 -5.26 24.01 -8.24
N LYS A 87 -6.01 24.01 -9.35
CA LYS A 87 -6.89 25.14 -9.73
C LYS A 87 -8.30 25.03 -9.16
N LYS A 88 -8.68 23.87 -8.62
CA LYS A 88 -9.99 23.57 -8.03
C LYS A 88 -9.86 22.52 -6.95
N ALA A 89 -10.86 22.43 -6.08
CA ALA A 89 -10.94 21.39 -5.05
C ALA A 89 -10.84 19.99 -5.66
N PRO A 90 -9.98 19.11 -5.10
CA PRO A 90 -9.95 17.73 -5.51
C PRO A 90 -11.24 17.03 -5.10
N THR A 91 -11.68 16.09 -5.91
CA THR A 91 -12.75 15.17 -5.50
C THR A 91 -12.28 14.27 -4.36
N ALA A 92 -13.22 13.73 -3.57
CA ALA A 92 -12.87 12.75 -2.54
C ALA A 92 -12.10 11.55 -3.11
N LYS A 93 -12.47 11.10 -4.31
CA LYS A 93 -11.77 10.03 -5.03
C LYS A 93 -10.31 10.40 -5.31
N GLU A 94 -10.08 11.54 -5.95
CA GLU A 94 -8.72 12.02 -6.26
C GLU A 94 -7.89 12.15 -4.98
N LEU A 95 -8.45 12.77 -3.92
CA LEU A 95 -7.73 12.94 -2.66
C LEU A 95 -7.33 11.61 -2.03
N ILE A 96 -8.23 10.62 -1.96
CA ILE A 96 -7.96 9.31 -1.35
C ILE A 96 -6.84 8.59 -2.10
N PHE A 97 -6.96 8.45 -3.41
CA PHE A 97 -6.00 7.67 -4.19
C PHE A 97 -4.65 8.38 -4.31
N THR A 98 -4.62 9.71 -4.41
CA THR A 98 -3.35 10.45 -4.40
C THR A 98 -2.67 10.38 -3.03
N LEU A 99 -3.43 10.46 -1.92
CA LEU A 99 -2.89 10.21 -0.58
C LEU A 99 -2.34 8.80 -0.42
N ALA A 100 -3.09 7.79 -0.89
CA ALA A 100 -2.62 6.41 -0.85
C ALA A 100 -1.29 6.23 -1.60
N GLU A 101 -1.17 6.80 -2.80
CA GLU A 101 0.10 6.76 -3.54
C GLU A 101 1.23 7.54 -2.81
N TYR A 102 0.93 8.68 -2.21
CA TYR A 102 1.92 9.48 -1.48
C TYR A 102 2.47 8.78 -0.23
N VAL A 103 1.62 8.02 0.49
CA VAL A 103 2.03 7.29 1.70
C VAL A 103 2.44 5.84 1.41
N ARG A 104 2.21 5.34 0.20
CA ARG A 104 2.56 3.98 -0.19
C ARG A 104 4.05 3.73 0.02
N PRO A 105 4.42 2.67 0.76
CA PRO A 105 5.82 2.29 0.89
C PRO A 105 6.37 1.94 -0.49
N GLN A 106 7.54 2.46 -0.80
CA GLN A 106 8.28 2.06 -2.00
C GLN A 106 8.96 0.72 -1.71
N LEU A 107 8.39 -0.35 -2.21
CA LEU A 107 8.95 -1.69 -2.07
C LEU A 107 9.91 -1.98 -3.23
N ASP A 108 11.11 -2.43 -2.89
CA ASP A 108 12.11 -2.89 -3.84
C ASP A 108 12.21 -4.42 -3.76
N PHE A 109 11.89 -5.08 -4.87
CA PHE A 109 11.93 -6.52 -4.99
C PHE A 109 13.23 -6.93 -5.66
N ARG A 110 14.04 -7.78 -5.01
CA ARG A 110 15.32 -8.22 -5.51
C ARG A 110 15.42 -9.74 -5.53
N CYS A 111 16.06 -10.26 -6.54
CA CYS A 111 16.48 -11.66 -6.58
C CYS A 111 17.62 -11.89 -5.58
N PHE A 112 17.55 -12.98 -4.84
CA PHE A 112 18.68 -13.49 -4.06
C PHE A 112 18.96 -14.94 -4.43
N ALA A 113 20.20 -15.40 -4.19
CA ALA A 113 20.62 -16.80 -4.35
C ALA A 113 20.71 -17.46 -2.97
N GLU A 114 20.16 -18.65 -2.83
CA GLU A 114 20.41 -19.51 -1.66
C GLU A 114 21.73 -20.29 -1.87
N PRO A 115 22.74 -20.05 -1.03
CA PRO A 115 24.07 -20.65 -1.25
C PRO A 115 24.10 -22.17 -1.19
N LYS A 116 23.16 -22.80 -0.45
CA LYS A 116 23.15 -24.26 -0.24
C LYS A 116 22.45 -25.01 -1.37
N SER A 117 21.35 -24.50 -1.86
CA SER A 117 20.56 -25.16 -2.91
C SER A 117 20.91 -24.68 -4.32
N GLY A 118 21.53 -23.50 -4.46
CA GLY A 118 21.74 -22.84 -5.75
C GLY A 118 20.46 -22.26 -6.36
N GLU A 119 19.33 -22.35 -5.66
CA GLU A 119 18.06 -21.80 -6.08
C GLU A 119 17.96 -20.30 -5.78
N PHE A 120 17.03 -19.65 -6.43
CA PHE A 120 16.78 -18.23 -6.32
C PHE A 120 15.40 -17.93 -5.72
N GLY A 121 15.34 -16.85 -4.91
CA GLY A 121 14.12 -16.33 -4.31
C GLY A 121 14.04 -14.82 -4.44
N ILE A 122 13.02 -14.23 -3.82
CA ILE A 122 12.80 -12.78 -3.80
C ILE A 122 12.95 -12.27 -2.37
N VAL A 123 13.80 -11.26 -2.20
CA VAL A 123 13.83 -10.40 -1.01
C VAL A 123 13.10 -9.11 -1.32
N VAL A 124 12.18 -8.72 -0.44
CA VAL A 124 11.45 -7.45 -0.49
C VAL A 124 12.09 -6.50 0.51
N ARG A 125 12.42 -5.30 0.06
CA ARG A 125 13.02 -4.26 0.89
C ARG A 125 12.10 -3.05 0.95
N GLU A 126 12.04 -2.43 2.12
CA GLU A 126 11.45 -1.12 2.35
C GLU A 126 12.54 -0.20 2.89
N ASN A 127 12.79 0.94 2.23
CA ASN A 127 13.87 1.86 2.61
C ASN A 127 15.26 1.17 2.74
N TYR A 128 15.56 0.25 1.81
CA TYR A 128 16.78 -0.59 1.77
C TYR A 128 16.86 -1.70 2.82
N GLU A 129 15.97 -1.74 3.80
CA GLU A 129 15.93 -2.80 4.82
C GLU A 129 15.07 -3.98 4.33
N PRO A 130 15.52 -5.23 4.50
CA PRO A 130 14.73 -6.38 4.14
C PRO A 130 13.52 -6.52 5.09
N VAL A 131 12.32 -6.57 4.53
CA VAL A 131 11.05 -6.71 5.29
C VAL A 131 10.37 -8.05 5.04
N LEU A 132 10.78 -8.75 3.97
CA LEU A 132 10.28 -10.09 3.65
C LEU A 132 11.29 -10.83 2.78
N MET A 133 11.44 -12.13 3.01
CA MET A 133 12.12 -13.06 2.10
C MET A 133 11.22 -14.24 1.78
N THR A 134 11.16 -14.63 0.52
CA THR A 134 10.54 -15.90 0.13
C THR A 134 11.48 -17.07 0.40
N ALA A 135 10.95 -18.28 0.54
CA ALA A 135 11.79 -19.46 0.31
C ALA A 135 12.32 -19.42 -1.14
N PRO A 136 13.51 -20.00 -1.42
CA PRO A 136 13.96 -20.19 -2.80
C PRO A 136 12.94 -21.06 -3.56
N PHE A 137 12.65 -20.72 -4.82
CA PHE A 137 11.59 -21.37 -5.58
C PHE A 137 11.92 -21.66 -7.04
N SER A 138 13.08 -21.25 -7.50
CA SER A 138 13.47 -21.46 -8.90
C SER A 138 15.00 -21.57 -9.07
N GLU A 139 15.43 -22.48 -9.92
CA GLU A 139 16.83 -22.58 -10.38
C GLU A 139 17.15 -21.54 -11.48
N ASN A 140 16.11 -20.91 -12.06
CA ASN A 140 16.28 -19.95 -13.14
C ASN A 140 16.39 -18.52 -12.62
N ARG A 141 17.64 -18.05 -12.48
CA ARG A 141 17.95 -16.69 -12.03
C ARG A 141 17.28 -15.61 -12.87
N ALA A 142 17.35 -15.71 -14.20
CA ALA A 142 16.79 -14.70 -15.10
C ALA A 142 15.28 -14.57 -14.95
N PHE A 143 14.57 -15.69 -14.73
CA PHE A 143 13.14 -15.68 -14.42
C PHE A 143 12.83 -14.91 -13.13
N VAL A 144 13.59 -15.20 -12.04
CA VAL A 144 13.36 -14.54 -10.74
C VAL A 144 13.70 -13.05 -10.80
N GLU A 145 14.76 -12.66 -11.52
CA GLU A 145 15.11 -11.25 -11.74
C GLU A 145 14.02 -10.50 -12.53
N GLN A 146 13.48 -11.10 -13.60
CA GLN A 146 12.37 -10.51 -14.35
C GLN A 146 11.10 -10.39 -13.51
N LEU A 147 10.80 -11.40 -12.70
CA LEU A 147 9.65 -11.37 -11.79
C LEU A 147 9.81 -10.24 -10.75
N ALA A 148 10.97 -10.13 -10.12
CA ALA A 148 11.29 -9.08 -9.17
C ALA A 148 11.16 -7.68 -9.79
N ALA A 149 11.67 -7.49 -11.02
CA ALA A 149 11.52 -6.24 -11.76
C ALA A 149 10.04 -5.88 -12.03
N ARG A 150 9.22 -6.85 -12.43
CA ARG A 150 7.77 -6.65 -12.62
C ARG A 150 7.06 -6.28 -11.33
N LEU A 151 7.41 -6.92 -10.20
CA LEU A 151 6.85 -6.61 -8.89
C LEU A 151 7.25 -5.21 -8.43
N THR A 152 8.50 -4.80 -8.64
CA THR A 152 8.97 -3.45 -8.36
C THR A 152 8.18 -2.38 -9.15
N VAL A 153 7.82 -2.67 -10.40
CA VAL A 153 6.96 -1.76 -11.19
C VAL A 153 5.51 -1.78 -10.70
N ARG A 154 4.97 -2.96 -10.36
CA ARG A 154 3.57 -3.11 -9.92
C ARG A 154 3.30 -2.63 -8.51
N GLN A 155 4.32 -2.56 -7.66
CA GLN A 155 4.21 -2.13 -6.26
C GLN A 155 3.06 -2.81 -5.49
N PRO A 156 2.92 -4.15 -5.49
CA PRO A 156 1.91 -4.80 -4.67
C PRO A 156 2.16 -4.50 -3.19
N SER A 157 1.11 -4.44 -2.37
CA SER A 157 1.30 -4.39 -0.92
C SER A 157 1.98 -5.68 -0.43
N LEU A 158 2.69 -5.63 0.71
CA LEU A 158 3.28 -6.83 1.30
C LEU A 158 2.24 -7.93 1.53
N LYS A 159 1.04 -7.56 1.97
CA LYS A 159 -0.08 -8.48 2.16
C LYS A 159 -0.52 -9.13 0.86
N THR A 160 -0.68 -8.33 -0.21
CA THR A 160 -1.04 -8.84 -1.54
C THR A 160 0.04 -9.76 -2.08
N PHE A 161 1.31 -9.37 -1.97
CA PHE A 161 2.42 -10.19 -2.41
C PHE A 161 2.48 -11.54 -1.66
N ARG A 162 2.36 -11.51 -0.31
CA ARG A 162 2.30 -12.74 0.50
C ARG A 162 1.18 -13.66 0.04
N LEU A 163 -0.03 -13.12 -0.13
CA LEU A 163 -1.19 -13.90 -0.56
C LEU A 163 -0.95 -14.53 -1.94
N GLN A 164 -0.56 -13.72 -2.93
CA GLN A 164 -0.30 -14.19 -4.29
C GLN A 164 0.82 -15.22 -4.36
N PHE A 165 1.86 -15.06 -3.53
CA PHE A 165 2.96 -16.03 -3.45
C PHE A 165 2.49 -17.36 -2.85
N LEU A 166 1.68 -17.31 -1.77
CA LEU A 166 1.16 -18.52 -1.09
C LEU A 166 0.11 -19.26 -1.92
N THR A 167 -0.70 -18.52 -2.71
CA THR A 167 -1.75 -19.12 -3.56
C THR A 167 -1.22 -19.57 -4.93
N GLY A 168 0.06 -19.33 -5.22
CA GLY A 168 0.64 -19.63 -6.54
C GLY A 168 0.11 -18.75 -7.67
N GLU A 169 -0.59 -17.65 -7.35
CA GLU A 169 -1.14 -16.70 -8.34
C GLU A 169 -0.04 -15.84 -9.02
N ILE A 170 1.19 -15.91 -8.55
CA ILE A 170 2.32 -15.27 -9.21
C ILE A 170 2.67 -16.10 -10.45
N PRO A 171 2.55 -15.54 -11.67
CA PRO A 171 2.79 -16.30 -12.89
C PRO A 171 4.18 -16.93 -12.91
N GLY A 172 4.24 -18.25 -13.08
CA GLY A 172 5.47 -19.02 -13.16
C GLY A 172 6.01 -19.56 -11.83
N VAL A 173 5.36 -19.28 -10.70
CA VAL A 173 5.62 -19.95 -9.43
C VAL A 173 4.61 -21.10 -9.30
N LEU A 174 5.08 -22.33 -9.36
CA LEU A 174 4.22 -23.50 -9.20
C LEU A 174 3.81 -23.63 -7.72
N PRO A 175 2.52 -23.87 -7.40
CA PRO A 175 2.03 -24.02 -6.03
C PRO A 175 2.74 -25.13 -5.24
N GLU A 176 3.23 -26.16 -5.92
CA GLU A 176 3.90 -27.31 -5.31
C GLU A 176 5.28 -27.00 -4.72
N ARG A 177 5.88 -25.82 -5.03
CA ARG A 177 7.17 -25.39 -4.51
C ARG A 177 7.13 -24.10 -3.67
N SER A 178 5.97 -23.57 -3.42
CA SER A 178 5.79 -22.49 -2.45
C SER A 178 5.90 -23.05 -1.03
N GLY A 179 7.13 -23.27 -0.61
CA GLY A 179 7.44 -23.56 0.79
C GLY A 179 6.95 -22.43 1.70
N PRO A 180 6.82 -22.69 3.01
CA PRO A 180 6.40 -21.67 3.95
C PRO A 180 7.30 -20.44 3.85
N ILE A 181 6.70 -19.26 3.92
CA ILE A 181 7.44 -18.01 4.12
C ILE A 181 8.24 -18.22 5.41
N ALA A 182 9.58 -18.07 5.32
CA ALA A 182 10.42 -18.17 6.50
C ALA A 182 9.87 -17.18 7.55
N GLU A 183 9.52 -17.69 8.71
CA GLU A 183 9.01 -16.89 9.83
C GLU A 183 9.99 -15.76 10.13
N GLU A 184 9.44 -14.60 10.43
CA GLU A 184 10.16 -13.39 10.80
C GLU A 184 11.23 -13.73 11.83
N HIS A 185 12.50 -13.49 11.50
CA HIS A 185 13.53 -13.34 12.51
C HIS A 185 13.20 -12.05 13.28
N GLU A 186 12.37 -12.17 14.31
CA GLU A 186 12.35 -11.21 15.40
C GLU A 186 13.78 -11.13 15.95
N THR A 187 14.49 -10.11 15.55
CA THR A 187 15.76 -9.76 16.19
C THR A 187 15.41 -9.28 17.60
N PRO A 188 15.80 -9.97 18.67
CA PRO A 188 15.50 -9.51 20.01
C PRO A 188 16.22 -8.19 20.24
N LEU A 189 15.45 -7.12 20.48
CA LEU A 189 15.94 -5.85 20.99
C LEU A 189 16.72 -6.12 22.28
N LYS A 190 18.04 -6.10 22.21
CA LYS A 190 18.90 -6.07 23.39
C LYS A 190 18.66 -4.73 24.10
N ARG A 191 18.19 -4.84 25.33
CA ARG A 191 18.14 -3.76 26.34
C ARG A 191 19.55 -3.29 26.69
#